data_b38b56e43e7fbb18ec452984529f658f
#
_entry.id   b38b56e43e7fbb18ec452984529f658f
#
_cell.length_a   1.000
_cell.length_b   1.000
_cell.length_c   1.000
_cell.angle_alpha   90.00
_cell.angle_beta   90.00
_cell.angle_gamma   90.00
#
_symmetry.space_group_name_H-M   'P 1'
#
loop_
_entity.id
_entity.type
_entity.pdbx_description
1 polymer ?
#
loop_
_entity_poly.entity_id
_entity_poly.type
_entity_poly.pdbx_seq_one_letter_code
_entity_poly.pdbx_strand_id
1 'polypeptide(L)'
;MREKVHVALPGREYDILIGPGLLAEAGAHIAPLLRRPRVVVISDDTVAALHLDALRAGLAADGITLEALSLPPGEGTKCWAQLTRCVDWLLDQKVERNDVVVAFGGGVIGDLVGFAAAILRRGVRFVQIPTSLLAQVDSSVGGKTGINVAQGKNLIGAFHQPSLVLARDFLAGYGEVVKYGMLGDADFFDWLEVQGPALAAGDMAARVEAVRRSVQMKADIVTRDETEQGERALLNLGHTFCHALEAATGYSNRLLHGEGVAIGCALAFELSARMGLCAQEDPSRVRAHLKTMGMKTDLKDIAGDLPDADALLDLMGQDKKVVDGKLNFILARSIGDAFVTDDVQRDVVRKMLTEALADRQA
;
A
#
# COMPACT_ATOMS: atom_id res chain seq x y z
N MET A 1 5.79 -19.80 -12.29
CA MET A 1 5.85 -20.02 -10.83
C MET A 1 4.62 -19.36 -10.23
N ARG A 2 3.92 -20.02 -9.33
CA ARG A 2 2.75 -19.49 -8.61
C ARG A 2 2.95 -19.72 -7.14
N GLU A 3 2.64 -18.73 -6.36
CA GLU A 3 2.79 -18.75 -4.92
C GLU A 3 1.44 -18.52 -4.24
N LYS A 4 1.32 -19.02 -3.04
CA LYS A 4 0.14 -18.84 -2.21
C LYS A 4 0.58 -18.42 -0.81
N VAL A 5 0.03 -17.32 -0.34
CA VAL A 5 0.19 -16.87 1.05
C VAL A 5 -1.15 -17.00 1.76
N HIS A 6 -1.16 -17.67 2.89
CA HIS A 6 -2.34 -17.82 3.74
C HIS A 6 -2.34 -16.78 4.86
N VAL A 7 -3.43 -16.03 4.99
CA VAL A 7 -3.61 -15.05 6.08
C VAL A 7 -4.52 -15.65 7.14
N ALA A 8 -3.95 -16.04 8.26
CA ALA A 8 -4.59 -16.82 9.32
C ALA A 8 -5.30 -15.94 10.36
N LEU A 9 -6.31 -15.17 9.95
CA LEU A 9 -7.14 -14.38 10.86
C LEU A 9 -8.30 -15.24 11.38
N PRO A 10 -8.44 -15.47 12.70
CA PRO A 10 -9.45 -16.37 13.25
C PRO A 10 -10.87 -16.09 12.73
N GLY A 11 -11.46 -17.07 12.04
CA GLY A 11 -12.81 -16.98 11.44
C GLY A 11 -12.95 -16.07 10.23
N ARG A 12 -11.83 -15.55 9.71
CA ARG A 12 -11.77 -14.64 8.55
C ARG A 12 -10.52 -14.90 7.72
N GLU A 13 -10.07 -16.15 7.70
CA GLU A 13 -8.92 -16.59 6.92
C GLU A 13 -9.17 -16.37 5.43
N TYR A 14 -8.12 -16.01 4.71
CA TYR A 14 -8.15 -15.90 3.26
C TYR A 14 -6.80 -16.19 2.63
N ASP A 15 -6.84 -16.53 1.34
CA ASP A 15 -5.64 -16.83 0.57
C ASP A 15 -5.29 -15.67 -0.36
N ILE A 16 -4.00 -15.46 -0.55
CA ILE A 16 -3.43 -14.54 -1.53
C ILE A 16 -2.68 -15.39 -2.55
N LEU A 17 -3.18 -15.39 -3.78
CA LEU A 17 -2.56 -16.09 -4.91
C LEU A 17 -1.70 -15.09 -5.69
N ILE A 18 -0.45 -15.45 -5.95
CA ILE A 18 0.55 -14.57 -6.58
C ILE A 18 1.13 -15.31 -7.78
N GLY A 19 1.11 -14.67 -8.96
CA GLY A 19 1.73 -15.24 -10.15
C GLY A 19 1.08 -14.81 -11.47
N PRO A 20 1.73 -15.19 -12.59
CA PRO A 20 1.22 -14.87 -13.92
C PRO A 20 0.00 -15.71 -14.28
N GLY A 21 -0.86 -15.16 -15.16
CA GLY A 21 -1.99 -15.88 -15.75
C GLY A 21 -3.24 -16.04 -14.86
N LEU A 22 -3.26 -15.48 -13.65
CA LEU A 22 -4.37 -15.64 -12.71
C LEU A 22 -5.71 -15.10 -13.24
N LEU A 23 -5.72 -14.11 -14.14
CA LEU A 23 -6.97 -13.63 -14.74
C LEU A 23 -7.62 -14.67 -15.65
N ALA A 24 -6.82 -15.45 -16.37
CA ALA A 24 -7.35 -16.52 -17.23
C ALA A 24 -7.99 -17.67 -16.41
N GLU A 25 -7.62 -17.78 -15.14
CA GLU A 25 -8.12 -18.81 -14.21
C GLU A 25 -9.01 -18.21 -13.10
N ALA A 26 -9.39 -16.92 -13.24
CA ALA A 26 -10.17 -16.23 -12.22
C ALA A 26 -11.47 -16.95 -11.88
N GLY A 27 -12.11 -17.58 -12.88
CA GLY A 27 -13.33 -18.37 -12.68
C GLY A 27 -13.11 -19.52 -11.72
N ALA A 28 -12.08 -20.34 -11.93
CA ALA A 28 -11.76 -21.49 -11.06
C ALA A 28 -11.49 -21.07 -9.61
N HIS A 29 -10.83 -19.92 -9.41
CA HIS A 29 -10.52 -19.40 -8.07
C HIS A 29 -11.71 -18.77 -7.37
N ILE A 30 -12.61 -18.11 -8.12
CA ILE A 30 -13.74 -17.36 -7.55
C ILE A 30 -14.99 -18.25 -7.42
N ALA A 31 -15.18 -19.25 -8.29
CA ALA A 31 -16.35 -20.15 -8.27
C ALA A 31 -16.68 -20.74 -6.88
N PRO A 32 -15.69 -21.21 -6.07
CA PRO A 32 -15.98 -21.74 -4.74
C PRO A 32 -16.60 -20.73 -3.77
N LEU A 33 -16.47 -19.43 -4.04
CA LEU A 33 -17.03 -18.37 -3.22
C LEU A 33 -18.46 -18.00 -3.64
N LEU A 34 -18.93 -18.45 -4.82
CA LEU A 34 -20.18 -18.01 -5.41
C LEU A 34 -21.37 -18.88 -5.02
N ARG A 35 -22.49 -18.27 -4.74
CA ARG A 35 -23.80 -18.96 -4.67
C ARG A 35 -24.51 -18.99 -6.03
N ARG A 36 -24.25 -18.02 -6.86
CA ARG A 36 -24.78 -17.88 -8.22
C ARG A 36 -23.60 -17.69 -9.17
N PRO A 37 -23.62 -18.22 -10.39
CA PRO A 37 -22.51 -18.07 -11.34
C PRO A 37 -22.44 -16.63 -11.90
N ARG A 38 -22.31 -15.67 -11.03
CA ARG A 38 -22.30 -14.25 -11.33
C ARG A 38 -21.41 -13.50 -10.34
N VAL A 39 -20.64 -12.52 -10.85
CA VAL A 39 -19.92 -11.52 -10.06
C VAL A 39 -20.25 -10.12 -10.52
N VAL A 40 -20.13 -9.14 -9.61
CA VAL A 40 -20.14 -7.71 -9.92
C VAL A 40 -18.73 -7.16 -9.70
N VAL A 41 -18.22 -6.45 -10.70
CA VAL A 41 -16.85 -5.93 -10.73
C VAL A 41 -16.88 -4.42 -10.69
N ILE A 42 -16.09 -3.80 -9.83
CA ILE A 42 -15.82 -2.36 -9.85
C ILE A 42 -14.35 -2.15 -10.16
N SER A 43 -14.09 -1.31 -11.17
CA SER A 43 -12.75 -1.01 -11.68
C SER A 43 -12.60 0.48 -11.93
N ASP A 44 -11.41 0.92 -12.34
CA ASP A 44 -11.23 2.23 -12.95
C ASP A 44 -11.13 2.13 -14.47
N ASP A 45 -11.34 3.27 -15.16
CA ASP A 45 -11.39 3.32 -16.62
C ASP A 45 -10.11 2.82 -17.29
N THR A 46 -8.93 3.06 -16.67
CA THR A 46 -7.64 2.62 -17.20
C THR A 46 -7.49 1.10 -17.11
N VAL A 47 -7.75 0.54 -15.94
CA VAL A 47 -7.66 -0.91 -15.71
C VAL A 47 -8.71 -1.66 -16.50
N ALA A 48 -9.94 -1.12 -16.55
CA ALA A 48 -11.03 -1.72 -17.34
C ALA A 48 -10.68 -1.80 -18.82
N ALA A 49 -10.19 -0.72 -19.41
CA ALA A 49 -9.79 -0.68 -20.82
C ALA A 49 -8.67 -1.69 -21.16
N LEU A 50 -7.75 -1.91 -20.23
CA LEU A 50 -6.59 -2.78 -20.46
C LEU A 50 -6.89 -4.26 -20.19
N HIS A 51 -7.76 -4.58 -19.23
CA HIS A 51 -7.76 -5.90 -18.61
C HIS A 51 -9.15 -6.51 -18.33
N LEU A 52 -10.23 -5.74 -18.45
CA LEU A 52 -11.58 -6.25 -18.11
C LEU A 52 -12.01 -7.40 -19.02
N ASP A 53 -11.65 -7.35 -20.31
CA ASP A 53 -11.99 -8.42 -21.26
C ASP A 53 -11.27 -9.73 -20.93
N ALA A 54 -10.01 -9.65 -20.48
CA ALA A 54 -9.27 -10.83 -20.02
C ALA A 54 -9.90 -11.46 -18.76
N LEU A 55 -10.32 -10.62 -17.79
CA LEU A 55 -11.06 -11.09 -16.63
C LEU A 55 -12.41 -11.71 -17.01
N ARG A 56 -13.14 -11.07 -17.92
CA ARG A 56 -14.43 -11.58 -18.42
C ARG A 56 -14.28 -12.95 -19.08
N ALA A 57 -13.26 -13.12 -19.92
CA ALA A 57 -12.96 -14.38 -20.58
C ALA A 57 -12.60 -15.47 -19.55
N GLY A 58 -11.76 -15.16 -18.55
CA GLY A 58 -11.40 -16.11 -17.50
C GLY A 58 -12.57 -16.55 -16.61
N LEU A 59 -13.51 -15.65 -16.34
CA LEU A 59 -14.73 -15.98 -15.60
C LEU A 59 -15.71 -16.80 -16.48
N ALA A 60 -15.87 -16.42 -17.74
CA ALA A 60 -16.76 -17.09 -18.69
C ALA A 60 -16.33 -18.55 -18.95
N ALA A 61 -15.03 -18.87 -18.88
CA ALA A 61 -14.52 -20.24 -19.01
C ALA A 61 -15.13 -21.19 -17.98
N ASP A 62 -15.50 -20.69 -16.80
CA ASP A 62 -16.18 -21.45 -15.73
C ASP A 62 -17.68 -21.12 -15.62
N GLY A 63 -18.28 -20.52 -16.69
CA GLY A 63 -19.71 -20.22 -16.76
C GLY A 63 -20.15 -19.05 -15.87
N ILE A 64 -19.23 -18.21 -15.40
CA ILE A 64 -19.54 -17.08 -14.52
C ILE A 64 -19.76 -15.81 -15.35
N THR A 65 -20.92 -15.16 -15.15
CA THR A 65 -21.24 -13.87 -15.77
C THR A 65 -20.66 -12.70 -14.97
N LEU A 66 -20.29 -11.62 -15.66
CA LEU A 66 -19.70 -10.42 -15.10
C LEU A 66 -20.49 -9.18 -15.51
N GLU A 67 -20.94 -8.40 -14.52
CA GLU A 67 -21.38 -7.02 -14.67
C GLU A 67 -20.32 -6.07 -14.12
N ALA A 68 -20.05 -4.95 -14.79
CA ALA A 68 -18.98 -4.05 -14.42
C ALA A 68 -19.43 -2.59 -14.28
N LEU A 69 -18.89 -1.92 -13.25
CA LEU A 69 -18.89 -0.48 -13.09
C LEU A 69 -17.46 0.04 -13.26
N SER A 70 -17.28 1.06 -14.09
CA SER A 70 -16.02 1.77 -14.23
C SER A 70 -16.08 3.16 -13.60
N LEU A 71 -15.01 3.55 -12.92
CA LEU A 71 -14.87 4.81 -12.21
C LEU A 71 -13.67 5.60 -12.79
N PRO A 72 -13.64 6.94 -12.63
CA PRO A 72 -12.46 7.72 -13.00
C PRO A 72 -11.20 7.22 -12.27
N PRO A 73 -10.03 7.17 -12.92
CA PRO A 73 -8.78 6.79 -12.25
C PRO A 73 -8.27 7.90 -11.32
N GLY A 74 -7.44 7.52 -10.33
CA GLY A 74 -6.71 8.43 -9.46
C GLY A 74 -7.33 8.62 -8.07
N GLU A 75 -6.55 9.24 -7.18
CA GLU A 75 -6.87 9.36 -5.74
C GLU A 75 -8.15 10.16 -5.46
N GLY A 76 -8.52 11.10 -6.35
CA GLY A 76 -9.78 11.86 -6.25
C GLY A 76 -11.05 11.01 -6.31
N THR A 77 -10.96 9.78 -6.81
CA THR A 77 -12.07 8.82 -6.84
C THR A 77 -12.39 8.25 -5.46
N LYS A 78 -11.46 8.32 -4.52
CA LYS A 78 -11.63 7.79 -3.17
C LYS A 78 -12.38 8.78 -2.26
N CYS A 79 -13.63 9.07 -2.61
CA CYS A 79 -14.46 10.09 -1.97
C CYS A 79 -15.92 9.65 -1.78
N TRP A 80 -16.69 10.41 -1.00
CA TRP A 80 -18.12 10.15 -0.72
C TRP A 80 -18.96 9.98 -1.98
N ALA A 81 -18.78 10.83 -2.99
CA ALA A 81 -19.58 10.79 -4.22
C ALA A 81 -19.42 9.46 -4.95
N GLN A 82 -18.20 8.96 -5.07
CA GLN A 82 -17.94 7.68 -5.72
C GLN A 82 -18.32 6.49 -4.83
N LEU A 83 -18.19 6.61 -3.50
CA LEU A 83 -18.71 5.59 -2.59
C LEU A 83 -20.23 5.43 -2.75
N THR A 84 -20.97 6.54 -2.77
CA THR A 84 -22.43 6.52 -3.00
C THR A 84 -22.74 5.85 -4.34
N ARG A 85 -22.05 6.26 -5.41
CA ARG A 85 -22.22 5.65 -6.75
C ARG A 85 -21.98 4.14 -6.74
N CYS A 86 -20.94 3.67 -6.05
CA CYS A 86 -20.67 2.23 -5.90
C CYS A 86 -21.82 1.51 -5.19
N VAL A 87 -22.27 2.05 -4.06
CA VAL A 87 -23.33 1.43 -3.25
C VAL A 87 -24.65 1.39 -4.02
N ASP A 88 -25.05 2.49 -4.64
CA ASP A 88 -26.29 2.58 -5.43
C ASP A 88 -26.24 1.58 -6.60
N TRP A 89 -25.15 1.55 -7.36
CA TRP A 89 -25.00 0.60 -8.46
C TRP A 89 -25.06 -0.86 -7.98
N LEU A 90 -24.39 -1.19 -6.85
CA LEU A 90 -24.45 -2.54 -6.27
C LEU A 90 -25.88 -2.94 -5.86
N LEU A 91 -26.67 -1.99 -5.36
CA LEU A 91 -28.09 -2.20 -5.04
C LEU A 91 -28.93 -2.39 -6.30
N ASP A 92 -28.71 -1.60 -7.35
CA ASP A 92 -29.37 -1.75 -8.67
C ASP A 92 -29.05 -3.11 -9.31
N GLN A 93 -27.83 -3.60 -9.12
CA GLN A 93 -27.41 -4.95 -9.51
C GLN A 93 -28.03 -6.05 -8.62
N LYS A 94 -28.84 -5.70 -7.63
CA LYS A 94 -29.48 -6.64 -6.68
C LYS A 94 -28.48 -7.56 -5.98
N VAL A 95 -27.33 -6.99 -5.58
CA VAL A 95 -26.31 -7.71 -4.82
C VAL A 95 -26.88 -8.13 -3.47
N GLU A 96 -26.79 -9.41 -3.17
CA GLU A 96 -27.23 -10.01 -1.91
C GLU A 96 -26.03 -10.22 -0.95
N ARG A 97 -26.31 -10.45 0.34
CA ARG A 97 -25.27 -10.58 1.38
C ARG A 97 -24.23 -11.66 1.11
N ASN A 98 -24.61 -12.72 0.40
CA ASN A 98 -23.74 -13.85 0.09
C ASN A 98 -23.16 -13.81 -1.34
N ASP A 99 -23.41 -12.75 -2.08
CA ASP A 99 -22.77 -12.52 -3.39
C ASP A 99 -21.32 -12.06 -3.18
N VAL A 100 -20.58 -11.98 -4.27
CA VAL A 100 -19.18 -11.54 -4.28
C VAL A 100 -19.05 -10.28 -5.13
N VAL A 101 -18.48 -9.24 -4.53
CA VAL A 101 -18.04 -8.03 -5.21
C VAL A 101 -16.57 -8.17 -5.53
N VAL A 102 -16.15 -7.82 -6.73
CA VAL A 102 -14.74 -7.85 -7.14
C VAL A 102 -14.21 -6.43 -7.27
N ALA A 103 -13.18 -6.11 -6.48
CA ALA A 103 -12.39 -4.89 -6.65
C ALA A 103 -11.24 -5.18 -7.64
N PHE A 104 -11.31 -4.61 -8.82
CA PHE A 104 -10.34 -4.84 -9.90
C PHE A 104 -9.60 -3.56 -10.24
N GLY A 105 -8.46 -3.32 -9.60
CA GLY A 105 -7.71 -2.07 -9.76
C GLY A 105 -6.57 -1.88 -8.78
N GLY A 106 -6.04 -0.67 -8.73
CA GLY A 106 -5.03 -0.26 -7.76
C GLY A 106 -5.61 -0.07 -6.35
N GLY A 107 -4.81 0.48 -5.43
CA GLY A 107 -5.21 0.70 -4.03
C GLY A 107 -6.43 1.59 -3.86
N VAL A 108 -6.64 2.57 -4.74
CA VAL A 108 -7.84 3.43 -4.74
C VAL A 108 -9.11 2.60 -4.88
N ILE A 109 -9.13 1.71 -5.86
CA ILE A 109 -10.28 0.81 -6.11
C ILE A 109 -10.41 -0.20 -4.97
N GLY A 110 -9.31 -0.80 -4.53
CA GLY A 110 -9.32 -1.74 -3.40
C GLY A 110 -9.95 -1.15 -2.14
N ASP A 111 -9.52 0.04 -1.74
CA ASP A 111 -10.02 0.73 -0.55
C ASP A 111 -11.48 1.17 -0.69
N LEU A 112 -11.84 1.79 -1.80
CA LEU A 112 -13.20 2.30 -2.04
C LEU A 112 -14.22 1.15 -2.11
N VAL A 113 -13.92 0.12 -2.90
CA VAL A 113 -14.82 -1.03 -3.10
C VAL A 113 -14.90 -1.90 -1.86
N GLY A 114 -13.78 -2.10 -1.16
CA GLY A 114 -13.77 -2.80 0.11
C GLY A 114 -14.62 -2.09 1.16
N PHE A 115 -14.59 -0.76 1.22
CA PHE A 115 -15.44 0.02 2.12
C PHE A 115 -16.91 -0.05 1.69
N ALA A 116 -17.22 0.05 0.39
CA ALA A 116 -18.58 -0.15 -0.12
C ALA A 116 -19.12 -1.55 0.25
N ALA A 117 -18.32 -2.60 0.08
CA ALA A 117 -18.68 -3.97 0.45
C ALA A 117 -18.89 -4.14 1.96
N ALA A 118 -18.10 -3.46 2.78
CA ALA A 118 -18.22 -3.50 4.25
C ALA A 118 -19.55 -2.92 4.74
N ILE A 119 -20.01 -1.82 4.16
CA ILE A 119 -21.25 -1.14 4.58
C ILE A 119 -22.49 -1.70 3.88
N LEU A 120 -22.37 -2.24 2.68
CA LEU A 120 -23.47 -2.82 1.94
C LEU A 120 -24.05 -4.02 2.68
N ARG A 121 -25.35 -4.00 3.01
CA ARG A 121 -26.08 -5.09 3.68
C ARG A 121 -25.39 -5.63 4.95
N ARG A 122 -24.62 -4.80 5.67
CA ARG A 122 -23.80 -5.14 6.85
C ARG A 122 -22.66 -6.13 6.55
N GLY A 123 -22.06 -5.99 5.39
CA GLY A 123 -20.96 -6.78 4.91
C GLY A 123 -21.35 -7.78 3.80
N VAL A 124 -20.72 -7.60 2.65
CA VAL A 124 -20.79 -8.50 1.49
C VAL A 124 -19.38 -9.01 1.23
N ARG A 125 -19.24 -10.28 0.82
CA ARG A 125 -17.92 -10.81 0.47
C ARG A 125 -17.31 -10.01 -0.68
N PHE A 126 -15.99 -9.81 -0.61
CA PHE A 126 -15.31 -9.21 -1.74
C PHE A 126 -13.98 -9.92 -2.06
N VAL A 127 -13.60 -9.85 -3.32
CA VAL A 127 -12.34 -10.37 -3.86
C VAL A 127 -11.55 -9.19 -4.35
N GLN A 128 -10.26 -9.13 -4.03
CA GLN A 128 -9.35 -8.13 -4.59
C GLN A 128 -8.52 -8.73 -5.73
N ILE A 129 -8.44 -7.99 -6.82
CA ILE A 129 -7.54 -8.25 -7.95
C ILE A 129 -6.67 -7.01 -8.12
N PRO A 130 -5.61 -6.86 -7.31
CA PRO A 130 -4.76 -5.68 -7.33
C PRO A 130 -3.93 -5.62 -8.61
N THR A 131 -3.94 -4.46 -9.27
CA THR A 131 -3.29 -4.25 -10.58
C THR A 131 -2.06 -3.33 -10.52
N SER A 132 -1.73 -2.77 -9.35
CA SER A 132 -0.49 -2.04 -9.12
C SER A 132 0.36 -2.74 -8.07
N LEU A 133 1.68 -2.56 -8.12
CA LEU A 133 2.58 -3.18 -7.13
C LEU A 133 2.24 -2.74 -5.71
N LEU A 134 2.00 -1.45 -5.50
CA LEU A 134 1.57 -0.92 -4.20
C LEU A 134 0.35 -1.67 -3.66
N ALA A 135 -0.65 -1.91 -4.52
CA ALA A 135 -1.82 -2.66 -4.11
C ALA A 135 -1.51 -4.12 -3.81
N GLN A 136 -0.62 -4.75 -4.57
CA GLN A 136 -0.25 -6.15 -4.39
C GLN A 136 0.49 -6.41 -3.08
N VAL A 137 1.45 -5.54 -2.72
CA VAL A 137 2.31 -5.74 -1.55
C VAL A 137 1.79 -5.06 -0.29
N ASP A 138 0.88 -4.10 -0.42
CA ASP A 138 0.42 -3.30 0.72
C ASP A 138 -1.11 -3.25 0.84
N SER A 139 -1.83 -2.45 0.04
CA SER A 139 -3.22 -2.12 0.33
C SER A 139 -4.21 -3.28 0.26
N SER A 140 -3.93 -4.34 -0.53
CA SER A 140 -4.80 -5.53 -0.59
C SER A 140 -4.68 -6.46 0.62
N VAL A 141 -3.73 -6.23 1.52
CA VAL A 141 -3.47 -7.07 2.70
C VAL A 141 -3.77 -6.29 3.97
N GLY A 142 -4.47 -6.93 4.91
CA GLY A 142 -4.73 -6.34 6.23
C GLY A 142 -6.08 -5.64 6.38
N GLY A 143 -6.91 -5.63 5.32
CA GLY A 143 -8.34 -5.29 5.39
C GLY A 143 -8.69 -3.84 5.73
N LYS A 144 -7.75 -2.92 5.75
CA LYS A 144 -8.03 -1.50 5.88
C LYS A 144 -8.65 -1.00 4.59
N THR A 145 -9.87 -0.46 4.66
CA THR A 145 -10.61 0.10 3.53
C THR A 145 -11.17 1.46 3.92
N GLY A 146 -11.35 2.37 2.98
CA GLY A 146 -11.83 3.70 3.34
C GLY A 146 -11.84 4.70 2.20
N ILE A 147 -12.23 5.92 2.54
CA ILE A 147 -12.28 7.08 1.66
C ILE A 147 -11.54 8.28 2.25
N ASN A 148 -11.21 9.21 1.39
CA ASN A 148 -10.62 10.49 1.74
C ASN A 148 -11.73 11.51 2.03
N VAL A 149 -11.45 12.42 2.95
CA VAL A 149 -12.32 13.54 3.31
C VAL A 149 -11.50 14.83 3.34
N ALA A 150 -12.16 15.98 3.47
CA ALA A 150 -11.49 17.28 3.48
C ALA A 150 -10.42 17.40 4.59
N GLN A 151 -10.56 16.64 5.67
CA GLN A 151 -9.64 16.64 6.80
C GLN A 151 -8.41 15.75 6.59
N GLY A 152 -8.41 14.86 5.58
CA GLY A 152 -7.27 14.00 5.27
C GLY A 152 -7.64 12.68 4.58
N LYS A 153 -6.60 11.91 4.27
CA LYS A 153 -6.72 10.62 3.59
C LYS A 153 -7.20 9.52 4.55
N ASN A 154 -8.07 8.63 4.06
CA ASN A 154 -8.52 7.41 4.76
C ASN A 154 -9.04 7.63 6.20
N LEU A 155 -9.65 8.80 6.47
CA LEU A 155 -10.19 9.11 7.80
C LEU A 155 -11.55 8.45 8.07
N ILE A 156 -12.25 8.03 7.02
CA ILE A 156 -13.51 7.30 7.11
C ILE A 156 -13.33 5.95 6.44
N GLY A 157 -13.52 4.87 7.19
CA GLY A 157 -13.30 3.53 6.66
C GLY A 157 -13.75 2.43 7.61
N ALA A 158 -13.45 1.20 7.23
CA ALA A 158 -13.73 -0.02 7.97
C ALA A 158 -12.63 -1.05 7.78
N PHE A 159 -12.54 -1.99 8.72
CA PHE A 159 -11.78 -3.22 8.51
C PHE A 159 -12.68 -4.25 7.81
N HIS A 160 -12.38 -4.55 6.56
CA HIS A 160 -13.12 -5.53 5.78
C HIS A 160 -12.16 -6.43 4.99
N GLN A 161 -12.00 -7.65 5.46
CA GLN A 161 -11.06 -8.59 4.88
C GLN A 161 -11.58 -9.16 3.56
N PRO A 162 -10.75 -9.27 2.50
CA PRO A 162 -11.14 -9.95 1.28
C PRO A 162 -11.35 -11.43 1.54
N SER A 163 -12.18 -12.06 0.73
CA SER A 163 -12.33 -13.52 0.73
C SER A 163 -11.22 -14.20 -0.08
N LEU A 164 -10.59 -13.48 -1.00
CA LEU A 164 -9.52 -13.93 -1.88
C LEU A 164 -8.80 -12.73 -2.49
N VAL A 165 -7.48 -12.85 -2.72
CA VAL A 165 -6.68 -11.86 -3.44
C VAL A 165 -5.96 -12.54 -4.61
N LEU A 166 -6.10 -11.99 -5.82
CA LEU A 166 -5.41 -12.44 -7.03
C LEU A 166 -4.38 -11.39 -7.46
N ALA A 167 -3.20 -11.42 -6.89
CA ALA A 167 -2.13 -10.47 -7.17
C ALA A 167 -1.50 -10.74 -8.54
N ARG A 168 -1.74 -9.82 -9.48
CA ARG A 168 -1.19 -9.90 -10.83
C ARG A 168 -0.29 -8.71 -11.13
N ASP A 169 0.55 -8.85 -12.13
CA ASP A 169 1.51 -7.94 -12.73
C ASP A 169 1.85 -6.60 -12.08
N PHE A 170 3.09 -6.26 -12.22
CA PHE A 170 3.93 -5.29 -11.56
C PHE A 170 3.89 -3.90 -12.21
N LEU A 171 3.71 -2.82 -11.43
CA LEU A 171 4.37 -1.51 -11.60
C LEU A 171 3.95 -0.49 -10.52
N ALA A 172 4.92 0.32 -10.05
CA ALA A 172 4.84 1.44 -9.08
C ALA A 172 4.50 1.04 -7.63
N GLY A 173 5.51 0.81 -6.80
CA GLY A 173 5.36 0.50 -5.37
C GLY A 173 6.64 -0.07 -4.75
N TYR A 174 7.78 0.06 -5.45
CA TYR A 174 9.04 -0.49 -4.96
C TYR A 174 9.47 0.09 -3.60
N GLY A 175 9.08 1.35 -3.31
CA GLY A 175 9.28 1.93 -2.00
C GLY A 175 8.68 1.11 -0.86
N GLU A 176 7.50 0.52 -1.10
CA GLU A 176 6.86 -0.38 -0.14
C GLU A 176 7.56 -1.75 -0.07
N VAL A 177 8.01 -2.30 -1.20
CA VAL A 177 8.75 -3.57 -1.21
C VAL A 177 10.03 -3.46 -0.38
N VAL A 178 10.85 -2.45 -0.63
CA VAL A 178 12.13 -2.27 0.09
C VAL A 178 11.91 -1.93 1.56
N LYS A 179 10.81 -1.26 1.91
CA LYS A 179 10.43 -0.99 3.29
C LYS A 179 10.34 -2.27 4.12
N TYR A 180 9.80 -3.38 3.57
CA TYR A 180 9.74 -4.65 4.30
C TYR A 180 11.12 -5.18 4.65
N GLY A 181 12.09 -5.11 3.75
CA GLY A 181 13.48 -5.44 4.04
C GLY A 181 14.06 -4.56 5.15
N MET A 182 13.81 -3.25 5.08
CA MET A 182 14.31 -2.29 6.06
C MET A 182 13.69 -2.43 7.46
N LEU A 183 12.40 -2.79 7.53
CA LEU A 183 11.69 -2.80 8.82
C LEU A 183 11.89 -4.07 9.64
N GLY A 184 12.15 -5.24 9.01
CA GLY A 184 12.16 -6.48 9.75
C GLY A 184 12.79 -7.70 9.04
N ASP A 185 13.42 -7.54 7.86
CA ASP A 185 14.04 -8.66 7.14
C ASP A 185 15.30 -8.20 6.37
N ALA A 186 16.45 -8.20 7.08
CA ALA A 186 17.73 -7.82 6.50
C ALA A 186 18.11 -8.70 5.30
N ASP A 187 17.83 -10.02 5.35
CA ASP A 187 18.10 -10.95 4.26
C ASP A 187 17.26 -10.60 3.01
N PHE A 188 16.06 -10.06 3.21
CA PHE A 188 15.25 -9.56 2.11
C PHE A 188 15.85 -8.28 1.52
N PHE A 189 16.35 -7.37 2.34
CA PHE A 189 17.04 -6.17 1.86
C PHE A 189 18.30 -6.55 1.05
N ASP A 190 19.13 -7.47 1.55
CA ASP A 190 20.31 -7.97 0.86
C ASP A 190 19.94 -8.62 -0.49
N TRP A 191 18.85 -9.40 -0.49
CA TRP A 191 18.32 -10.01 -1.71
C TRP A 191 17.86 -8.94 -2.72
N LEU A 192 17.21 -7.87 -2.27
CA LEU A 192 16.76 -6.77 -3.11
C LEU A 192 17.94 -5.98 -3.71
N GLU A 193 19.05 -5.81 -3.00
CA GLU A 193 20.26 -5.20 -3.55
C GLU A 193 20.81 -5.98 -4.75
N VAL A 194 20.74 -7.31 -4.70
CA VAL A 194 21.22 -8.19 -5.77
C VAL A 194 20.19 -8.34 -6.90
N GLN A 195 18.94 -8.56 -6.57
CA GLN A 195 17.87 -8.90 -7.53
C GLN A 195 17.04 -7.70 -8.00
N GLY A 196 17.17 -6.55 -7.35
CA GLY A 196 16.42 -5.33 -7.70
C GLY A 196 16.53 -4.96 -9.18
N PRO A 197 17.71 -4.93 -9.80
CA PRO A 197 17.86 -4.65 -11.23
C PRO A 197 17.09 -5.64 -12.14
N ALA A 198 17.12 -6.94 -11.84
CA ALA A 198 16.37 -7.96 -12.58
C ALA A 198 14.86 -7.76 -12.41
N LEU A 199 14.44 -7.45 -11.17
CA LEU A 199 13.05 -7.13 -10.82
C LEU A 199 12.56 -5.91 -11.61
N ALA A 200 13.34 -4.84 -11.68
CA ALA A 200 13.04 -3.64 -12.47
C ALA A 200 12.98 -3.94 -13.96
N ALA A 201 13.90 -4.76 -14.46
CA ALA A 201 13.93 -5.21 -15.87
C ALA A 201 12.76 -6.13 -16.25
N GLY A 202 11.94 -6.57 -15.29
CA GLY A 202 10.75 -7.36 -15.58
C GLY A 202 10.91 -8.87 -15.38
N ASP A 203 11.99 -9.32 -14.73
CA ASP A 203 12.13 -10.74 -14.42
C ASP A 203 10.96 -11.23 -13.55
N MET A 204 10.19 -12.16 -14.09
CA MET A 204 8.95 -12.62 -13.46
C MET A 204 9.22 -13.39 -12.16
N ALA A 205 10.31 -14.14 -12.08
CA ALA A 205 10.64 -14.90 -10.88
C ALA A 205 11.02 -13.96 -9.73
N ALA A 206 11.85 -12.95 -10.03
CA ALA A 206 12.22 -11.92 -9.05
C ALA A 206 10.98 -11.12 -8.58
N ARG A 207 10.06 -10.78 -9.50
CA ARG A 207 8.81 -10.09 -9.17
C ARG A 207 7.91 -10.91 -8.24
N VAL A 208 7.65 -12.16 -8.58
CA VAL A 208 6.83 -13.07 -7.77
C VAL A 208 7.42 -13.23 -6.37
N GLU A 209 8.76 -13.40 -6.27
CA GLU A 209 9.43 -13.55 -4.97
C GLU A 209 9.37 -12.28 -4.14
N ALA A 210 9.59 -11.10 -4.73
CA ALA A 210 9.47 -9.83 -4.03
C ALA A 210 8.05 -9.61 -3.46
N VAL A 211 7.01 -9.86 -4.27
CA VAL A 211 5.61 -9.78 -3.84
C VAL A 211 5.33 -10.80 -2.73
N ARG A 212 5.76 -12.05 -2.91
CA ARG A 212 5.55 -13.11 -1.92
C ARG A 212 6.15 -12.76 -0.56
N ARG A 213 7.42 -12.31 -0.49
CA ARG A 213 8.07 -11.90 0.76
C ARG A 213 7.37 -10.73 1.42
N SER A 214 7.05 -9.70 0.65
CA SER A 214 6.33 -8.52 1.16
C SER A 214 4.96 -8.89 1.74
N VAL A 215 4.18 -9.67 0.98
CA VAL A 215 2.85 -10.14 1.39
C VAL A 215 2.92 -11.04 2.62
N GLN A 216 3.90 -11.97 2.67
CA GLN A 216 4.08 -12.87 3.81
C GLN A 216 4.38 -12.08 5.08
N MET A 217 5.35 -11.16 5.03
CA MET A 217 5.69 -10.34 6.20
C MET A 217 4.49 -9.50 6.67
N LYS A 218 3.77 -8.88 5.74
CA LYS A 218 2.57 -8.12 6.11
C LYS A 218 1.49 -8.99 6.71
N ALA A 219 1.23 -10.17 6.12
CA ALA A 219 0.26 -11.13 6.64
C ALA A 219 0.60 -11.56 8.08
N ASP A 220 1.88 -11.84 8.35
CA ASP A 220 2.35 -12.25 9.67
C ASP A 220 2.15 -11.12 10.70
N ILE A 221 2.51 -9.89 10.36
CA ILE A 221 2.32 -8.73 11.23
C ILE A 221 0.83 -8.46 11.48
N VAL A 222 0.00 -8.49 10.43
CA VAL A 222 -1.46 -8.28 10.55
C VAL A 222 -2.12 -9.38 11.37
N THR A 223 -1.66 -10.63 11.26
CA THR A 223 -2.19 -11.74 12.05
C THR A 223 -1.88 -11.57 13.54
N ARG A 224 -0.71 -11.00 13.88
CA ARG A 224 -0.33 -10.72 15.28
C ARG A 224 -0.96 -9.45 15.85
N ASP A 225 -1.24 -8.45 15.00
CA ASP A 225 -1.79 -7.16 15.41
C ASP A 225 -2.77 -6.61 14.38
N GLU A 226 -3.97 -7.17 14.34
CA GLU A 226 -5.00 -6.79 13.36
C GLU A 226 -5.43 -5.31 13.48
N THR A 227 -5.54 -4.80 14.69
CA THR A 227 -6.13 -3.48 14.99
C THR A 227 -5.10 -2.35 15.13
N GLU A 228 -3.81 -2.64 14.85
CA GLU A 228 -2.72 -1.66 14.88
C GLU A 228 -2.53 -0.99 16.26
N GLN A 229 -2.44 -1.82 17.28
CA GLN A 229 -2.19 -1.35 18.65
C GLN A 229 -0.74 -1.56 19.10
N GLY A 230 0.11 -2.17 18.28
CA GLY A 230 1.49 -2.51 18.61
C GLY A 230 2.38 -2.67 17.38
N GLU A 231 2.78 -3.91 17.09
CA GLU A 231 3.78 -4.25 16.06
C GLU A 231 3.39 -3.75 14.64
N ARG A 232 2.11 -3.70 14.32
CA ARG A 232 1.64 -3.23 13.02
C ARG A 232 2.02 -1.77 12.73
N ALA A 233 2.31 -0.98 13.75
CA ALA A 233 2.82 0.38 13.59
C ALA A 233 4.16 0.41 12.81
N LEU A 234 4.98 -0.65 12.88
CA LEU A 234 6.24 -0.76 12.15
C LEU A 234 6.06 -0.65 10.62
N LEU A 235 4.90 -1.08 10.09
CA LEU A 235 4.56 -0.93 8.68
C LEU A 235 4.57 0.52 8.20
N ASN A 236 4.57 1.47 9.12
CA ASN A 236 4.65 2.89 8.83
C ASN A 236 6.10 3.44 8.87
N LEU A 237 7.15 2.62 8.76
CA LEU A 237 8.52 3.10 8.59
C LEU A 237 8.59 4.11 7.42
N GLY A 238 9.15 5.30 7.67
CA GLY A 238 9.21 6.39 6.70
C GLY A 238 7.91 7.20 6.53
N HIS A 239 6.75 6.70 6.97
CA HIS A 239 5.45 7.34 6.68
C HIS A 239 5.25 8.68 7.42
N THR A 240 5.87 8.90 8.57
CA THR A 240 5.79 10.19 9.27
C THR A 240 6.33 11.32 8.39
N PHE A 241 7.45 11.08 7.71
CA PHE A 241 8.00 12.03 6.73
C PHE A 241 7.20 12.03 5.42
N CYS A 242 6.84 10.85 4.90
CA CYS A 242 6.08 10.70 3.67
C CYS A 242 4.78 11.51 3.70
N HIS A 243 3.94 11.34 4.73
CA HIS A 243 2.65 12.04 4.83
C HIS A 243 2.80 13.56 4.93
N ALA A 244 3.82 14.05 5.65
CA ALA A 244 4.11 15.47 5.69
C ALA A 244 4.52 16.02 4.31
N LEU A 245 5.32 15.27 3.56
CA LEU A 245 5.73 15.63 2.19
C LEU A 245 4.56 15.52 1.20
N GLU A 246 3.69 14.54 1.30
CA GLU A 246 2.46 14.45 0.51
C GLU A 246 1.54 15.65 0.78
N ALA A 247 1.35 16.02 2.05
CA ALA A 247 0.57 17.18 2.42
C ALA A 247 1.21 18.49 1.89
N ALA A 248 2.53 18.66 2.02
CA ALA A 248 3.28 19.79 1.53
C ALA A 248 3.22 19.93 -0.01
N THR A 249 3.03 18.82 -0.72
CA THR A 249 2.86 18.79 -2.19
C THR A 249 1.40 18.81 -2.63
N GLY A 250 0.45 18.96 -1.70
CA GLY A 250 -0.99 19.01 -1.96
C GLY A 250 -1.58 17.69 -2.45
N TYR A 251 -0.99 16.55 -2.04
CA TYR A 251 -1.41 15.21 -2.48
C TYR A 251 -1.49 15.06 -4.01
N SER A 252 -0.56 15.70 -4.70
CA SER A 252 -0.53 15.81 -6.15
C SER A 252 0.49 14.84 -6.78
N ASN A 253 0.53 14.80 -8.13
CA ASN A 253 1.52 14.02 -8.88
C ASN A 253 2.98 14.54 -8.75
N ARG A 254 3.21 15.59 -7.96
CA ARG A 254 4.58 16.07 -7.64
C ARG A 254 5.36 15.06 -6.82
N LEU A 255 4.66 14.29 -5.99
CA LEU A 255 5.22 13.23 -5.17
C LEU A 255 4.22 12.08 -5.10
N LEU A 256 4.57 10.97 -5.70
CA LEU A 256 3.78 9.74 -5.58
C LEU A 256 4.05 9.09 -4.22
N HIS A 257 3.06 8.38 -3.68
CA HIS A 257 3.16 7.76 -2.36
C HIS A 257 4.43 6.93 -2.17
N GLY A 258 4.73 6.00 -3.08
CA GLY A 258 5.95 5.17 -3.00
C GLY A 258 7.26 5.97 -3.08
N GLU A 259 7.29 7.09 -3.79
CA GLU A 259 8.42 8.02 -3.79
C GLU A 259 8.56 8.70 -2.41
N GLY A 260 7.43 9.15 -1.84
CA GLY A 260 7.38 9.72 -0.50
C GLY A 260 7.84 8.74 0.58
N VAL A 261 7.46 7.45 0.46
CA VAL A 261 7.91 6.39 1.36
C VAL A 261 9.42 6.16 1.24
N ALA A 262 9.98 6.13 0.02
CA ALA A 262 11.41 5.97 -0.18
C ALA A 262 12.23 7.11 0.44
N ILE A 263 11.84 8.38 0.20
CA ILE A 263 12.44 9.54 0.85
C ILE A 263 12.27 9.45 2.38
N GLY A 264 11.09 9.11 2.85
CA GLY A 264 10.78 9.00 4.27
C GLY A 264 11.61 7.92 4.98
N CYS A 265 11.83 6.77 4.35
CA CYS A 265 12.72 5.73 4.87
C CYS A 265 14.17 6.21 4.92
N ALA A 266 14.66 6.88 3.86
CA ALA A 266 16.01 7.46 3.87
C ALA A 266 16.18 8.49 5.00
N LEU A 267 15.17 9.34 5.26
CA LEU A 267 15.17 10.28 6.37
C LEU A 267 15.07 9.59 7.74
N ALA A 268 14.30 8.51 7.87
CA ALA A 268 14.20 7.75 9.11
C ALA A 268 15.53 7.10 9.50
N PHE A 269 16.26 6.53 8.54
CA PHE A 269 17.62 6.00 8.77
C PHE A 269 18.63 7.10 9.08
N GLU A 270 18.55 8.23 8.39
CA GLU A 270 19.39 9.41 8.69
C GLU A 270 19.17 9.90 10.12
N LEU A 271 17.91 10.01 10.54
CA LEU A 271 17.56 10.40 11.91
C LEU A 271 18.07 9.37 12.92
N SER A 272 17.93 8.09 12.64
CA SER A 272 18.42 6.99 13.48
C SER A 272 19.94 7.09 13.69
N ALA A 273 20.71 7.32 12.62
CA ALA A 273 22.17 7.47 12.70
C ALA A 273 22.57 8.73 13.47
N ARG A 274 21.89 9.87 13.27
CA ARG A 274 22.13 11.11 14.02
C ARG A 274 21.88 10.97 15.52
N MET A 275 20.93 10.13 15.88
CA MET A 275 20.63 9.79 17.26
C MET A 275 21.55 8.68 17.84
N GLY A 276 22.46 8.12 17.04
CA GLY A 276 23.34 7.03 17.44
C GLY A 276 22.62 5.68 17.64
N LEU A 277 21.48 5.50 17.01
CA LEU A 277 20.65 4.30 17.13
C LEU A 277 21.06 3.20 16.15
N CYS A 278 21.57 3.57 14.97
CA CYS A 278 22.09 2.63 13.97
C CYS A 278 23.50 3.02 13.53
N ALA A 279 24.12 2.14 12.74
CA ALA A 279 25.43 2.38 12.17
C ALA A 279 25.42 3.56 11.18
N GLN A 280 26.53 4.31 11.11
CA GLN A 280 26.63 5.51 10.26
C GLN A 280 26.60 5.18 8.76
N GLU A 281 26.90 3.95 8.38
CA GLU A 281 26.85 3.44 7.01
C GLU A 281 25.42 3.07 6.53
N ASP A 282 24.50 2.73 7.44
CA ASP A 282 23.15 2.27 7.10
C ASP A 282 22.35 3.28 6.24
N PRO A 283 22.30 4.59 6.58
CA PRO A 283 21.61 5.58 5.75
C PRO A 283 22.18 5.66 4.34
N SER A 284 23.52 5.54 4.21
CA SER A 284 24.21 5.59 2.92
C SER A 284 23.88 4.35 2.08
N ARG A 285 23.86 3.17 2.70
CA ARG A 285 23.48 1.91 2.06
C ARG A 285 22.04 1.92 1.56
N VAL A 286 21.10 2.37 2.39
CA VAL A 286 19.68 2.52 2.03
C VAL A 286 19.53 3.47 0.83
N ARG A 287 20.16 4.66 0.87
CA ARG A 287 20.10 5.61 -0.25
C ARG A 287 20.73 5.05 -1.52
N ALA A 288 21.86 4.37 -1.42
CA ALA A 288 22.54 3.80 -2.58
C ALA A 288 21.66 2.78 -3.29
N HIS A 289 21.03 1.88 -2.53
CA HIS A 289 20.10 0.90 -3.10
C HIS A 289 18.89 1.58 -3.75
N LEU A 290 18.21 2.50 -3.07
CA LEU A 290 17.06 3.22 -3.62
C LEU A 290 17.42 3.97 -4.92
N LYS A 291 18.59 4.64 -4.96
CA LYS A 291 19.08 5.32 -6.18
C LYS A 291 19.36 4.35 -7.32
N THR A 292 19.93 3.17 -7.02
CA THR A 292 20.15 2.12 -8.03
C THR A 292 18.85 1.67 -8.68
N MET A 293 17.75 1.71 -7.91
CA MET A 293 16.40 1.41 -8.38
C MET A 293 15.69 2.61 -9.05
N GLY A 294 16.36 3.75 -9.20
CA GLY A 294 15.80 4.96 -9.81
C GLY A 294 14.80 5.69 -8.90
N MET A 295 14.80 5.41 -7.58
CA MET A 295 13.91 6.06 -6.63
C MET A 295 14.44 7.41 -6.17
N LYS A 296 13.53 8.32 -5.84
CA LYS A 296 13.84 9.55 -5.12
C LYS A 296 14.29 9.20 -3.69
N THR A 297 15.31 9.88 -3.19
CA THR A 297 15.88 9.62 -1.84
C THR A 297 16.06 10.88 -1.01
N ASP A 298 15.99 12.03 -1.64
CA ASP A 298 16.33 13.30 -1.02
C ASP A 298 15.22 14.34 -1.30
N LEU A 299 15.08 15.34 -0.43
CA LEU A 299 14.06 16.39 -0.60
C LEU A 299 14.26 17.19 -1.90
N LYS A 300 15.48 17.29 -2.39
CA LYS A 300 15.81 17.95 -3.68
C LYS A 300 15.23 17.23 -4.90
N ASP A 301 14.91 15.96 -4.79
CA ASP A 301 14.30 15.19 -5.86
C ASP A 301 12.80 15.50 -6.06
N ILE A 302 12.20 16.26 -5.13
CA ILE A 302 10.80 16.67 -5.23
C ILE A 302 10.72 17.98 -6.02
N ALA A 303 9.99 18.01 -7.12
CA ALA A 303 9.84 19.19 -7.97
C ALA A 303 9.04 20.31 -7.28
N GLY A 304 9.37 21.57 -7.59
CA GLY A 304 8.72 22.78 -7.04
C GLY A 304 9.02 23.02 -5.57
N ASP A 305 8.48 24.07 -4.98
CA ASP A 305 8.82 24.49 -3.62
C ASP A 305 8.29 23.55 -2.54
N LEU A 306 9.04 23.42 -1.46
CA LEU A 306 8.63 22.82 -0.20
C LEU A 306 8.60 23.88 0.90
N PRO A 307 7.74 23.73 1.92
CA PRO A 307 7.76 24.60 3.07
C PRO A 307 9.04 24.41 3.89
N ASP A 308 9.28 25.30 4.84
CA ASP A 308 10.43 25.21 5.74
C ASP A 308 10.33 24.03 6.72
N ALA A 309 11.39 23.80 7.49
CA ALA A 309 11.48 22.67 8.40
C ALA A 309 10.42 22.73 9.52
N ASP A 310 10.06 23.92 10.00
CA ASP A 310 9.04 24.07 11.04
C ASP A 310 7.65 23.73 10.51
N ALA A 311 7.30 24.20 9.31
CA ALA A 311 6.03 23.85 8.67
C ALA A 311 5.94 22.34 8.35
N LEU A 312 7.04 21.70 7.93
CA LEU A 312 7.06 20.24 7.76
C LEU A 312 6.83 19.52 9.10
N LEU A 313 7.45 19.97 10.19
CA LEU A 313 7.24 19.41 11.52
C LEU A 313 5.80 19.57 12.00
N ASP A 314 5.17 20.70 11.68
CA ASP A 314 3.76 20.92 12.03
C ASP A 314 2.82 20.00 11.23
N LEU A 315 3.13 19.75 9.94
CA LEU A 315 2.42 18.76 9.15
C LEU A 315 2.57 17.33 9.71
N MET A 316 3.76 16.96 10.20
CA MET A 316 3.96 15.68 10.91
C MET A 316 3.09 15.58 12.17
N GLY A 317 2.93 16.71 12.90
CA GLY A 317 2.11 16.79 14.11
C GLY A 317 0.60 16.67 13.86
N GLN A 318 0.12 16.86 12.63
CA GLN A 318 -1.28 16.71 12.26
C GLN A 318 -1.65 15.26 11.90
N ASP A 319 -0.67 14.36 11.76
CA ASP A 319 -0.91 12.95 11.48
C ASP A 319 -1.50 12.25 12.72
N LYS A 320 -2.30 11.19 12.50
CA LYS A 320 -2.95 10.35 13.52
C LYS A 320 -2.00 9.72 14.56
N LYS A 321 -0.70 9.90 14.40
CA LYS A 321 0.37 9.31 15.24
C LYS A 321 0.73 10.14 16.45
N VAL A 322 0.05 11.26 16.69
CA VAL A 322 0.24 12.05 17.92
C VAL A 322 -0.56 11.41 19.05
N VAL A 323 0.14 10.84 20.04
CA VAL A 323 -0.42 10.35 21.27
C VAL A 323 0.05 11.28 22.39
N ASP A 324 -0.88 11.85 23.16
CA ASP A 324 -0.58 12.78 24.26
C ASP A 324 0.31 13.98 23.88
N GLY A 325 0.19 14.45 22.62
CA GLY A 325 0.98 15.59 22.11
C GLY A 325 2.41 15.26 21.68
N LYS A 326 2.83 13.99 21.71
CA LYS A 326 4.14 13.53 21.25
C LYS A 326 4.02 12.83 19.89
N LEU A 327 4.99 13.12 19.02
CA LEU A 327 5.14 12.44 17.73
C LEU A 327 5.78 11.07 17.92
N ASN A 328 5.13 10.03 17.44
CA ASN A 328 5.71 8.71 17.34
C ASN A 328 6.46 8.56 16.02
N PHE A 329 7.70 8.15 16.11
CA PHE A 329 8.55 7.81 14.97
C PHE A 329 8.77 6.30 14.91
N ILE A 330 8.90 5.79 13.70
CA ILE A 330 9.47 4.48 13.46
C ILE A 330 10.90 4.70 12.98
N LEU A 331 11.86 4.28 13.80
CA LEU A 331 13.30 4.40 13.57
C LEU A 331 13.93 3.01 13.47
N ALA A 332 15.21 2.92 13.13
CA ALA A 332 15.92 1.65 12.97
C ALA A 332 17.13 1.55 13.87
N ARG A 333 17.38 0.33 14.41
CA ARG A 333 18.65 -0.04 15.05
C ARG A 333 19.66 -0.57 14.04
N SER A 334 19.15 -1.13 12.95
CA SER A 334 19.90 -1.56 11.76
C SER A 334 18.93 -1.77 10.60
N ILE A 335 19.43 -2.03 9.41
CA ILE A 335 18.59 -2.55 8.33
C ILE A 335 18.01 -3.89 8.80
N GLY A 336 16.67 -4.01 8.73
CA GLY A 336 15.93 -5.18 9.21
C GLY A 336 15.52 -5.16 10.69
N ASP A 337 15.79 -4.07 11.42
CA ASP A 337 15.37 -3.93 12.82
C ASP A 337 14.81 -2.54 13.09
N ALA A 338 13.55 -2.32 12.76
CA ALA A 338 12.82 -1.09 13.05
C ALA A 338 12.07 -1.19 14.39
N PHE A 339 11.85 -0.05 15.02
CA PHE A 339 11.12 0.06 16.27
C PHE A 339 10.36 1.38 16.39
N VAL A 340 9.34 1.40 17.23
CA VAL A 340 8.53 2.60 17.51
C VAL A 340 9.15 3.35 18.69
N THR A 341 9.26 4.68 18.60
CA THR A 341 9.74 5.54 19.69
C THR A 341 9.07 6.91 19.67
N ASP A 342 8.81 7.47 20.86
CA ASP A 342 8.40 8.86 21.08
C ASP A 342 9.55 9.72 21.69
N ASP A 343 10.70 9.10 21.93
CA ASP A 343 11.90 9.78 22.47
C ASP A 343 12.73 10.41 21.34
N VAL A 344 12.12 11.31 20.61
CA VAL A 344 12.77 12.06 19.53
C VAL A 344 12.64 13.55 19.79
N GLN A 345 13.79 14.21 20.00
CA GLN A 345 13.82 15.65 20.23
C GLN A 345 13.48 16.41 18.94
N ARG A 346 12.48 17.29 19.01
CA ARG A 346 12.02 18.10 17.86
C ARG A 346 13.16 18.87 17.19
N ASP A 347 14.12 19.35 17.96
CA ASP A 347 15.26 20.13 17.44
C ASP A 347 16.21 19.29 16.57
N VAL A 348 16.38 18.00 16.87
CA VAL A 348 17.19 17.09 16.04
C VAL A 348 16.54 16.90 14.67
N VAL A 349 15.22 16.69 14.65
CA VAL A 349 14.45 16.56 13.40
C VAL A 349 14.48 17.88 12.61
N ARG A 350 14.26 19.02 13.29
CA ARG A 350 14.31 20.35 12.66
C ARG A 350 15.67 20.59 12.00
N LYS A 351 16.76 20.32 12.69
CA LYS A 351 18.11 20.50 12.15
C LYS A 351 18.34 19.63 10.92
N MET A 352 17.97 18.36 10.98
CA MET A 352 18.07 17.42 9.85
C MET A 352 17.28 17.92 8.64
N LEU A 353 16.02 18.34 8.82
CA LEU A 353 15.17 18.84 7.73
C LEU A 353 15.69 20.17 7.15
N THR A 354 16.22 21.07 8.00
CA THR A 354 16.81 22.34 7.56
C THR A 354 18.02 22.07 6.65
N GLU A 355 18.91 21.16 7.03
CA GLU A 355 20.06 20.76 6.21
C GLU A 355 19.61 20.12 4.88
N ALA A 356 18.66 19.17 4.94
CA ALA A 356 18.12 18.53 3.73
C ALA A 356 17.39 19.50 2.78
N LEU A 357 16.76 20.56 3.31
CA LEU A 357 16.16 21.62 2.50
C LEU A 357 17.22 22.56 1.91
N ALA A 358 18.31 22.85 2.62
CA ALA A 358 19.40 23.68 2.11
C ALA A 358 20.09 23.02 0.89
N ASP A 359 20.26 21.71 0.89
CA ASP A 359 20.81 20.94 -0.23
C ASP A 359 19.98 21.03 -1.52
N ARG A 360 18.74 21.55 -1.46
CA ARG A 360 17.91 21.82 -2.65
C ARG A 360 18.27 23.10 -3.36
N GLN A 361 18.88 24.04 -2.63
CA GLN A 361 19.20 25.39 -3.13
C GLN A 361 20.64 25.47 -3.67
N ALA A 362 21.45 24.45 -3.40
CA ALA A 362 22.81 24.32 -3.87
C ALA A 362 22.88 23.63 -5.24
#